data_4756e9ca5523753554f930e0cd357397
#
_entry.id   4756e9ca5523753554f930e0cd357397
#
_cell.length_a   1.000
_cell.length_b   1.000
_cell.length_c   1.000
_cell.angle_alpha   90.00
_cell.angle_beta   90.00
_cell.angle_gamma   90.00
#
_symmetry.space_group_name_H-M   'P 1'
#
loop_
_entity.id
_entity.type
_entity.pdbx_description
1 polymer ?
#
loop_
_entity_poly.entity_id
_entity_poly.type
_entity_poly.pdbx_seq_one_letter_code
_entity_poly.pdbx_strand_id
1 'polypeptide(L)'
;PPLPVGSAWLDGVGLRNAGEFLAVIERYPTVCAVLGGHVHQAFEQQHGPALVLATPSTCAQFTPLTEHCVMDLRPPGYRWLELLPDGQVRTEVRWLQDWEVADRPPDDRF
;
A
#
# COMPACT_ATOMS: atom_id res chain seq x y z
N PRO A 1 0.45 -2.00 6.79
CA PRO A 1 -0.74 -2.73 6.37
C PRO A 1 -1.01 -3.94 7.26
N PRO A 2 -2.23 -4.50 7.24
CA PRO A 2 -2.57 -5.69 8.02
C PRO A 2 -2.08 -7.00 7.40
N LEU A 3 -1.60 -6.96 6.16
CA LEU A 3 -1.01 -8.09 5.45
C LEU A 3 0.45 -7.79 5.11
N PRO A 4 1.33 -8.81 5.09
CA PRO A 4 2.70 -8.63 4.67
C PRO A 4 2.76 -8.23 3.19
N VAL A 5 3.67 -7.32 2.87
CA VAL A 5 3.90 -6.84 1.50
C VAL A 5 5.11 -7.52 0.85
N GLY A 6 5.80 -8.40 1.58
CA GLY A 6 6.94 -9.17 1.11
C GLY A 6 8.30 -8.44 1.18
N SER A 7 8.32 -7.24 1.74
CA SER A 7 9.57 -6.53 2.07
C SER A 7 9.87 -6.74 3.55
N ALA A 8 10.90 -7.51 3.88
CA ALA A 8 11.16 -7.96 5.26
C ALA A 8 11.24 -6.81 6.27
N TRP A 9 11.87 -5.71 5.91
CA TRP A 9 11.99 -4.54 6.77
C TRP A 9 10.64 -3.81 7.01
N LEU A 10 9.75 -3.75 5.99
CA LEU A 10 8.40 -3.19 6.11
C LEU A 10 7.49 -4.12 6.91
N ASP A 11 7.59 -5.42 6.67
CA ASP A 11 6.79 -6.42 7.37
C ASP A 11 7.15 -6.46 8.86
N GLY A 12 8.41 -6.15 9.20
CA GLY A 12 8.87 -6.00 10.59
C GLY A 12 8.27 -4.80 11.34
N VAL A 13 7.75 -3.81 10.63
CA VAL A 13 7.07 -2.62 11.20
C VAL A 13 5.60 -2.54 10.81
N GLY A 14 5.01 -3.66 10.41
CA GLY A 14 3.61 -3.78 10.10
C GLY A 14 2.70 -3.64 11.32
N LEU A 15 1.40 -3.79 11.10
CA LEU A 15 0.39 -3.70 12.16
C LEU A 15 0.57 -4.85 13.16
N ARG A 16 0.90 -4.53 14.42
CA ARG A 16 1.20 -5.53 15.46
C ARG A 16 0.03 -6.48 15.76
N ASN A 17 -1.19 -5.96 15.75
CA ASN A 17 -2.41 -6.72 15.99
C ASN A 17 -3.16 -7.03 14.69
N ALA A 18 -2.44 -7.28 13.61
CA ALA A 18 -3.01 -7.56 12.30
C ALA A 18 -4.03 -8.71 12.32
N GLY A 19 -3.75 -9.79 13.04
CA GLY A 19 -4.66 -10.92 13.19
C GLY A 19 -6.00 -10.55 13.82
N GLU A 20 -5.99 -9.73 14.86
CA GLU A 20 -7.21 -9.23 15.51
C GLU A 20 -8.00 -8.32 14.56
N PHE A 21 -7.31 -7.44 13.86
CA PHE A 21 -7.91 -6.55 12.86
C PHE A 21 -8.59 -7.34 11.73
N LEU A 22 -7.89 -8.31 11.16
CA LEU A 22 -8.42 -9.15 10.08
C LEU A 22 -9.60 -9.99 10.56
N ALA A 23 -9.57 -10.50 11.79
CA ALA A 23 -10.69 -11.23 12.40
C ALA A 23 -11.95 -10.34 12.56
N VAL A 24 -11.78 -9.04 12.82
CA VAL A 24 -12.90 -8.09 12.83
C VAL A 24 -13.45 -7.91 11.42
N ILE A 25 -12.59 -7.71 10.41
CA ILE A 25 -13.01 -7.56 9.02
C ILE A 25 -13.80 -8.78 8.53
N GLU A 26 -13.35 -9.98 8.86
CA GLU A 26 -14.02 -11.23 8.49
C GLU A 26 -15.45 -11.35 9.04
N ARG A 27 -15.73 -10.74 10.20
CA ARG A 27 -17.08 -10.73 10.79
C ARG A 27 -18.06 -9.79 10.09
N TYR A 28 -17.56 -8.85 9.30
CA TYR A 28 -18.37 -7.82 8.65
C TYR A 28 -18.25 -7.92 7.13
N PRO A 29 -19.01 -8.81 6.48
CA PRO A 29 -18.92 -9.04 5.04
C PRO A 29 -19.32 -7.83 4.19
N THR A 30 -19.87 -6.78 4.81
CA THR A 30 -20.13 -5.48 4.15
C THR A 30 -18.86 -4.64 3.95
N VAL A 31 -17.76 -5.00 4.61
CA VAL A 31 -16.46 -4.36 4.36
C VAL A 31 -15.92 -4.88 3.04
N CYS A 32 -15.93 -4.05 2.00
CA CYS A 32 -15.46 -4.42 0.67
C CYS A 32 -14.01 -4.01 0.39
N ALA A 33 -13.47 -3.06 1.14
CA ALA A 33 -12.09 -2.62 0.98
C ALA A 33 -11.46 -2.18 2.31
N VAL A 34 -10.17 -2.42 2.42
CA VAL A 34 -9.29 -1.89 3.48
C VAL A 34 -8.15 -1.15 2.81
N LEU A 35 -8.05 0.15 3.09
CA LEU A 35 -7.00 0.99 2.50
C LEU A 35 -5.96 1.36 3.55
N GLY A 36 -4.71 1.31 3.15
CA GLY A 36 -3.58 1.71 3.99
C GLY A 36 -2.50 2.43 3.19
N GLY A 37 -1.67 3.15 3.92
CA GLY A 37 -0.45 3.78 3.41
C GLY A 37 0.78 3.14 4.03
N HIS A 38 1.79 3.96 4.35
CA HIS A 38 3.03 3.61 5.05
C HIS A 38 4.08 2.89 4.19
N VAL A 39 3.68 1.94 3.37
CA VAL A 39 4.62 1.08 2.63
C VAL A 39 5.20 1.73 1.36
N HIS A 40 4.64 2.86 0.94
CA HIS A 40 5.04 3.56 -0.29
C HIS A 40 5.12 2.64 -1.51
N GLN A 41 4.16 1.73 -1.62
CA GLN A 41 4.07 0.75 -2.69
C GLN A 41 2.61 0.56 -3.12
N ALA A 42 2.41 0.20 -4.38
CA ALA A 42 1.14 -0.33 -4.84
C ALA A 42 1.03 -1.80 -4.40
N PHE A 43 0.07 -2.11 -3.57
CA PHE A 43 -0.18 -3.46 -3.08
C PHE A 43 -1.68 -3.76 -3.13
N GLU A 44 -2.03 -4.96 -3.55
CA GLU A 44 -3.41 -5.44 -3.62
C GLU A 44 -3.46 -6.92 -3.25
N GLN A 45 -4.32 -7.27 -2.33
CA GLN A 45 -4.55 -8.66 -1.97
C GLN A 45 -5.97 -8.86 -1.49
N GLN A 46 -6.63 -9.91 -1.98
CA GLN A 46 -7.95 -10.31 -1.48
C GLN A 46 -7.82 -10.98 -0.12
N HIS A 47 -8.65 -10.57 0.84
CA HIS A 47 -8.78 -11.19 2.15
C HIS A 47 -10.27 -11.39 2.48
N GLY A 48 -10.75 -12.62 2.35
CA GLY A 48 -12.18 -12.88 2.45
C GLY A 48 -12.98 -12.01 1.46
N PRO A 49 -14.04 -11.31 1.91
CA PRO A 49 -14.83 -10.42 1.06
C PRO A 49 -14.13 -9.07 0.78
N ALA A 50 -13.08 -8.71 1.52
CA ALA A 50 -12.44 -7.42 1.46
C ALA A 50 -11.19 -7.43 0.56
N LEU A 51 -11.04 -6.39 -0.24
CA LEU A 51 -9.82 -6.10 -0.98
C LEU A 51 -8.89 -5.23 -0.11
N VAL A 52 -7.73 -5.76 0.26
CA VAL A 52 -6.72 -5.04 1.05
C VAL A 52 -5.77 -4.33 0.10
N LEU A 53 -5.68 -3.03 0.27
CA LEU A 53 -4.99 -2.11 -0.63
C LEU A 53 -3.96 -1.28 0.13
N ALA A 54 -2.74 -1.17 -0.40
CA ALA A 54 -1.83 -0.11 -0.02
C ALA A 54 -1.58 0.82 -1.20
N THR A 55 -1.31 2.08 -0.88
CA THR A 55 -1.18 3.15 -1.87
C THR A 55 0.27 3.63 -1.91
N PRO A 56 0.81 3.90 -3.11
CA PRO A 56 2.10 4.56 -3.22
C PRO A 56 2.10 5.93 -2.56
N SER A 57 3.28 6.41 -2.25
CA SER A 57 3.46 7.75 -1.69
C SER A 57 3.22 8.83 -2.74
N THR A 58 2.73 9.98 -2.29
CA THR A 58 2.70 11.20 -3.07
C THR A 58 4.04 11.95 -3.06
N CYS A 59 5.09 11.33 -2.54
CA CYS A 59 6.46 11.85 -2.50
C CYS A 59 7.42 10.84 -3.09
N ALA A 60 7.99 9.95 -2.29
CA ALA A 60 9.01 8.99 -2.69
C ALA A 60 8.50 7.56 -2.47
N GLN A 61 9.00 6.63 -3.28
CA GLN A 61 8.61 5.23 -3.20
C GLN A 61 9.71 4.36 -2.59
N PHE A 62 9.32 3.20 -2.08
CA PHE A 62 10.25 2.14 -1.68
C PHE A 62 10.20 1.01 -2.70
N THR A 63 11.37 0.44 -3.01
CA THR A 63 11.47 -0.72 -3.89
C THR A 63 10.80 -1.94 -3.26
N PRO A 64 9.85 -2.58 -3.94
CA PRO A 64 9.18 -3.77 -3.41
C PRO A 64 10.12 -4.97 -3.25
N LEU A 65 9.75 -5.88 -2.33
CA LEU A 65 10.38 -7.19 -2.14
C LEU A 65 11.87 -7.13 -1.75
N THR A 66 12.26 -6.09 -1.02
CA THR A 66 13.64 -5.92 -0.54
C THR A 66 13.77 -6.26 0.94
N GLU A 67 14.95 -6.72 1.35
CA GLU A 67 15.27 -6.99 2.76
C GLU A 67 15.51 -5.71 3.56
N HIS A 68 16.03 -4.69 2.90
CA HIS A 68 16.36 -3.39 3.49
C HIS A 68 15.62 -2.26 2.75
N CYS A 69 15.58 -1.09 3.37
CA CYS A 69 15.01 0.10 2.75
C CYS A 69 15.82 0.51 1.52
N VAL A 70 15.21 0.41 0.35
CA VAL A 70 15.78 0.85 -0.93
C VAL A 70 14.80 1.81 -1.58
N MET A 71 15.28 2.99 -1.94
CA MET A 71 14.45 3.98 -2.62
C MET A 71 14.18 3.57 -4.07
N ASP A 72 12.93 3.73 -4.48
CA ASP A 72 12.51 3.50 -5.86
C ASP A 72 12.51 4.83 -6.65
N LEU A 73 12.82 4.74 -7.93
CA LEU A 73 12.84 5.90 -8.84
C LEU A 73 11.46 6.23 -9.42
N ARG A 74 10.44 5.43 -9.14
CA ARG A 74 9.08 5.72 -9.59
C ARG A 74 8.58 7.06 -9.05
N PRO A 75 7.79 7.80 -9.85
CA PRO A 75 7.26 9.09 -9.45
C PRO A 75 6.26 8.97 -8.29
N PRO A 76 5.83 10.11 -7.72
CA PRO A 76 4.66 10.15 -6.85
C PRO A 76 3.45 9.46 -7.48
N GLY A 77 2.68 8.77 -6.67
CA GLY A 77 1.50 8.07 -7.13
C GLY A 77 0.31 8.29 -6.21
N TYR A 78 -0.85 7.98 -6.72
CA TYR A 78 -2.08 7.97 -5.94
C TYR A 78 -3.00 6.85 -6.42
N ARG A 79 -3.94 6.47 -5.59
CA ARG A 79 -4.93 5.45 -5.91
C ARG A 79 -6.28 6.11 -6.16
N TRP A 80 -6.89 5.76 -7.26
CA TRP A 80 -8.28 6.04 -7.56
C TRP A 80 -9.13 4.84 -7.15
N LEU A 81 -10.29 5.11 -6.57
CA LEU A 81 -11.18 4.08 -6.06
C LEU A 81 -12.62 4.40 -6.45
N GLU A 82 -13.34 3.39 -6.92
CA GLU A 82 -14.77 3.45 -7.19
C GLU A 82 -15.48 2.34 -6.43
N LEU A 83 -16.44 2.73 -5.60
CA LEU A 83 -17.31 1.81 -4.89
C LEU A 83 -18.61 1.66 -5.66
N LEU A 84 -18.89 0.45 -6.12
CA LEU A 84 -20.06 0.16 -6.93
C LEU A 84 -21.26 -0.25 -6.03
N PRO A 85 -22.50 -0.02 -6.50
CA PRO A 85 -23.70 -0.34 -5.72
C PRO A 85 -23.84 -1.83 -5.35
N ASP A 86 -23.23 -2.71 -6.11
CA ASP A 86 -23.22 -4.16 -5.87
C ASP A 86 -22.14 -4.63 -4.87
N GLY A 87 -21.40 -3.68 -4.28
CA GLY A 87 -20.31 -3.93 -3.33
C GLY A 87 -18.96 -4.24 -3.99
N GLN A 88 -18.88 -4.23 -5.32
CA GLN A 88 -17.61 -4.36 -6.01
C GLN A 88 -16.76 -3.08 -5.86
N VAL A 89 -15.46 -3.28 -5.88
CA VAL A 89 -14.46 -2.20 -5.81
C VAL A 89 -13.64 -2.21 -7.08
N ARG A 90 -13.64 -1.09 -7.79
CA ARG A 90 -12.69 -0.84 -8.88
C ARG A 90 -11.62 0.08 -8.38
N THR A 91 -10.37 -0.22 -8.69
CA THR A 91 -9.25 0.58 -8.23
C THR A 91 -8.15 0.63 -9.27
N GLU A 92 -7.43 1.73 -9.28
CA GLU A 92 -6.31 1.97 -10.17
C GLU A 92 -5.27 2.83 -9.46
N VAL A 93 -4.01 2.46 -9.58
CA VAL A 93 -2.89 3.32 -9.17
C VAL A 93 -2.48 4.16 -10.38
N ARG A 94 -2.40 5.46 -10.16
CA ARG A 94 -1.94 6.43 -11.15
C ARG A 94 -0.65 7.08 -10.68
N TRP A 95 0.30 7.17 -11.61
CA TRP A 95 1.61 7.77 -11.37
C TRP A 95 1.68 9.15 -12.02
N LEU A 96 2.34 10.08 -11.35
CA LEU A 96 2.52 11.42 -11.89
C LEU A 96 3.36 11.35 -13.17
N GLN A 97 2.85 11.97 -14.24
CA GLN A 97 3.57 12.09 -15.50
C GLN A 97 4.60 13.22 -15.42
N ASP A 98 5.64 13.16 -16.25
CA ASP A 98 6.67 14.22 -16.37
C ASP A 98 7.37 14.58 -15.05
N TRP A 99 7.44 13.62 -14.12
CA TRP A 99 8.14 13.76 -12.86
C TRP A 99 9.63 13.50 -13.06
N GLU A 100 10.46 14.51 -12.77
CA GLU A 100 11.90 14.36 -12.64
C GLU A 100 12.28 14.29 -11.15
N VAL A 101 13.17 13.36 -10.80
CA VAL A 101 13.75 13.27 -9.47
C VAL A 101 14.84 14.35 -9.35
N ALA A 102 14.40 15.62 -9.29
CA ALA A 102 15.31 16.70 -8.93
C ALA A 102 15.52 16.67 -7.41
N ASP A 103 16.77 16.68 -7.00
CA ASP A 103 17.19 16.89 -5.61
C ASP A 103 16.66 15.89 -4.58
N ARG A 104 16.88 14.59 -4.83
CA ARG A 104 16.78 13.62 -3.74
C ARG A 104 17.83 13.92 -2.69
N PRO A 105 17.46 14.07 -1.40
CA PRO A 105 18.47 14.11 -0.36
C PRO A 105 19.30 12.82 -0.39
N PRO A 106 20.57 12.86 -0.10
CA PRO A 106 21.42 11.68 -0.06
C PRO A 106 20.85 10.62 0.91
N ASP A 107 21.10 9.35 0.61
CA ASP A 107 20.54 8.16 1.26
C ASP A 107 20.77 8.01 2.78
N ASP A 108 21.48 8.94 3.39
CA ASP A 108 21.91 8.91 4.78
C ASP A 108 20.88 9.47 5.78
N ARG A 109 19.62 9.71 5.36
CA ARG A 109 18.55 10.27 6.21
C ARG A 109 17.37 9.34 6.51
N PHE A 110 17.49 8.07 6.15
CA PHE A 110 16.44 7.10 6.43
C PHE A 110 16.96 5.89 7.18
#